data_ebaeaa9a20160309425cd1b0da41722c
#
_entry.id   ebaeaa9a20160309425cd1b0da41722c
#
_cell.length_a   1.000
_cell.length_b   1.000
_cell.length_c   1.000
_cell.angle_alpha   90.00
_cell.angle_beta   90.00
_cell.angle_gamma   90.00
#
_symmetry.space_group_name_H-M   'P 1'
#
loop_
_entity.id
_entity.type
_entity.pdbx_description
1 polymer ?
#
loop_
_entity_poly.entity_id
_entity_poly.type
_entity_poly.pdbx_seq_one_letter_code
_entity_poly.pdbx_strand_id
1 'polypeptide(L)'
;MTPEEFDKIVKDYSENGLPEGSALICLHGGKYNFGAVRGKGTYLATTIAMNMFADRKFAKLVRLACDFYDAEGGSKKAEAAKTVSEYLDRMGFKKEE
;
A
#
# COMPACT_ATOMS: atom_id res chain seq x y z
N MET A 1 11.85 10.29 -0.16
CA MET A 1 10.94 10.74 -1.26
C MET A 1 10.04 11.85 -0.75
N THR A 2 9.92 12.92 -1.50
CA THR A 2 9.03 14.04 -1.17
C THR A 2 7.65 13.79 -1.80
N PRO A 3 6.59 14.47 -1.31
CA PRO A 3 5.27 14.38 -1.93
C PRO A 3 5.30 14.75 -3.43
N GLU A 4 6.12 15.73 -3.80
CA GLU A 4 6.25 16.17 -5.18
C GLU A 4 6.89 15.09 -6.05
N GLU A 5 7.91 14.41 -5.54
CA GLU A 5 8.56 13.31 -6.26
C GLU A 5 7.59 12.15 -6.45
N PHE A 6 6.82 11.83 -5.43
CA PHE A 6 5.82 10.77 -5.51
C PHE A 6 4.75 11.11 -6.56
N ASP A 7 4.21 12.32 -6.50
CA ASP A 7 3.20 12.78 -7.44
C ASP A 7 3.71 12.73 -8.88
N LYS A 8 4.96 13.09 -9.09
CA LYS A 8 5.58 13.05 -10.41
C LYS A 8 5.64 11.62 -10.96
N ILE A 9 6.07 10.67 -10.13
CA ILE A 9 6.14 9.26 -10.53
C ILE A 9 4.75 8.75 -10.91
N VAL A 10 3.76 9.00 -10.08
CA VAL A 10 2.38 8.57 -10.33
C VAL A 10 1.84 9.22 -11.60
N LYS A 11 2.11 10.50 -11.78
CA LYS A 11 1.65 11.26 -12.92
C LYS A 11 2.27 10.76 -14.21
N ASP A 12 3.58 10.52 -14.21
CA ASP A 12 4.27 9.99 -15.38
C ASP A 12 3.67 8.66 -15.83
N TYR A 13 3.39 7.77 -14.89
CA TYR A 13 2.74 6.50 -15.20
C TYR A 13 1.33 6.69 -15.75
N SER A 14 0.56 7.59 -15.14
CA SER A 14 -0.85 7.80 -15.52
C SER A 14 -0.97 8.51 -16.89
N GLU A 15 -0.11 9.48 -17.16
CA GLU A 15 -0.16 10.27 -18.39
C GLU A 15 0.35 9.52 -19.61
N ASN A 16 1.35 8.66 -19.42
CA ASN A 16 1.84 7.81 -20.50
C ASN A 16 0.92 6.64 -20.79
N GLY A 17 -0.20 6.57 -20.07
CA GLY A 17 -1.25 5.61 -20.29
C GLY A 17 -0.93 4.24 -19.76
N LEU A 18 -1.66 3.83 -18.73
CA LEU A 18 -1.63 2.42 -18.35
C LEU A 18 -2.23 1.61 -19.49
N PRO A 19 -1.54 0.55 -19.96
CA PRO A 19 -2.14 -0.33 -20.95
C PRO A 19 -3.47 -0.87 -20.44
N GLU A 20 -4.39 -1.14 -21.36
CA GLU A 20 -5.67 -1.72 -20.97
C GLU A 20 -5.42 -3.05 -20.24
N GLY A 21 -6.17 -3.26 -19.18
CA GLY A 21 -6.02 -4.46 -18.34
C GLY A 21 -4.91 -4.40 -17.32
N SER A 22 -4.24 -3.25 -17.20
CA SER A 22 -3.20 -3.08 -16.19
C SER A 22 -3.68 -2.27 -15.00
N ALA A 23 -2.93 -2.35 -13.92
CA ALA A 23 -3.21 -1.63 -12.69
C ALA A 23 -1.91 -1.16 -12.06
N LEU A 24 -1.98 -0.06 -11.36
CA LEU A 24 -0.84 0.49 -10.62
C LEU A 24 -1.24 0.72 -9.18
N ILE A 25 -0.45 0.18 -8.28
CA ILE A 25 -0.56 0.46 -6.85
C ILE A 25 0.81 0.97 -6.42
N CYS A 26 0.83 2.14 -5.83
CA CYS A 26 2.06 2.77 -5.39
C CYS A 26 1.88 3.25 -3.96
N LEU A 27 2.71 2.76 -3.05
CA LEU A 27 2.63 3.09 -1.63
C LEU A 27 4.01 3.51 -1.13
N HIS A 28 4.02 4.54 -0.33
CA HIS A 28 5.23 4.99 0.34
C HIS A 28 4.92 5.31 1.79
N GLY A 29 5.70 4.75 2.70
CA GLY A 29 5.56 4.99 4.13
C GLY A 29 6.85 5.57 4.70
N GLY A 30 6.72 6.20 5.86
CA GLY A 30 7.83 6.81 6.57
C GLY A 30 7.32 7.98 7.38
N LYS A 31 7.99 9.12 7.25
CA LYS A 31 7.52 10.34 7.90
C LYS A 31 6.15 10.75 7.38
N TYR A 32 5.93 10.56 6.08
CA TYR A 32 4.64 10.78 5.44
C TYR A 32 4.20 9.49 4.77
N ASN A 33 2.91 9.30 4.71
CA ASN A 33 2.33 8.15 4.03
C ASN A 33 1.63 8.62 2.75
N PHE A 34 2.06 8.06 1.63
CA PHE A 34 1.49 8.38 0.33
C PHE A 34 0.93 7.12 -0.31
N GLY A 35 -0.17 7.27 -1.01
CA GLY A 35 -0.72 6.15 -1.75
C GLY A 35 -1.39 6.61 -3.02
N ALA A 36 -1.25 5.84 -4.06
CA ALA A 36 -1.95 6.08 -5.31
C ALA A 36 -2.35 4.75 -5.91
N VAL A 37 -3.57 4.70 -6.40
CA VAL A 37 -4.16 3.51 -7.01
C VAL A 37 -4.77 3.92 -8.34
N ARG A 38 -4.40 3.24 -9.40
CA ARG A 38 -4.91 3.51 -10.74
C ARG A 38 -5.28 2.20 -11.42
N GLY A 39 -6.42 2.19 -12.11
CA GLY A 39 -6.90 1.03 -12.82
C GLY A 39 -8.23 0.52 -12.26
N LYS A 40 -8.79 -0.49 -12.91
CA LYS A 40 -10.05 -1.09 -12.47
C LYS A 40 -9.85 -1.92 -11.22
N GLY A 41 -10.86 -1.94 -10.34
CA GLY A 41 -10.82 -2.67 -9.09
C GLY A 41 -10.50 -4.16 -9.25
N THR A 42 -11.03 -4.80 -10.29
CA THR A 42 -10.76 -6.20 -10.57
C THR A 42 -9.28 -6.44 -10.90
N TYR A 43 -8.67 -5.56 -11.67
CA TYR A 43 -7.25 -5.66 -12.01
C TYR A 43 -6.37 -5.38 -10.81
N LEU A 44 -6.77 -4.42 -9.98
CA LEU A 44 -6.06 -4.09 -8.75
C LEU A 44 -6.06 -5.27 -7.77
N ALA A 45 -7.23 -5.87 -7.56
CA ALA A 45 -7.34 -7.02 -6.68
C ALA A 45 -6.53 -8.21 -7.20
N THR A 46 -6.58 -8.46 -8.50
CA THR A 46 -5.79 -9.52 -9.12
C THR A 46 -4.30 -9.27 -8.98
N THR A 47 -3.87 -8.02 -9.15
CA THR A 47 -2.47 -7.63 -9.00
C THR A 47 -1.98 -7.92 -7.58
N ILE A 48 -2.76 -7.55 -6.58
CA ILE A 48 -2.43 -7.82 -5.18
C ILE A 48 -2.32 -9.33 -4.96
N ALA A 49 -3.33 -10.09 -5.40
CA ALA A 49 -3.36 -11.53 -5.20
C ALA A 49 -2.19 -12.24 -5.87
N MET A 50 -1.85 -11.85 -7.09
CA MET A 50 -0.73 -12.45 -7.81
C MET A 50 0.60 -12.18 -7.11
N ASN A 51 0.77 -11.00 -6.55
CA ASN A 51 1.95 -10.69 -5.77
C ASN A 51 1.99 -11.45 -4.45
N MET A 52 0.85 -11.72 -3.85
CA MET A 52 0.76 -12.56 -2.66
C MET A 52 1.16 -14.00 -2.96
N PHE A 53 0.77 -14.53 -4.10
CA PHE A 53 1.19 -15.87 -4.53
C PHE A 53 2.68 -15.92 -4.77
N ALA A 54 3.26 -14.86 -5.31
CA ALA A 54 4.67 -14.82 -5.63
C ALA A 54 5.57 -14.63 -4.40
N ASP A 55 5.07 -13.99 -3.36
CA ASP A 55 5.87 -13.63 -2.19
C ASP A 55 5.08 -13.81 -0.90
N ARG A 56 5.48 -14.80 -0.11
CA ARG A 56 4.84 -15.09 1.17
C ARG A 56 4.93 -13.95 2.17
N LYS A 57 6.03 -13.21 2.16
CA LYS A 57 6.18 -12.05 3.05
C LYS A 57 5.17 -10.97 2.70
N PHE A 58 5.00 -10.73 1.41
CA PHE A 58 4.00 -9.79 0.95
C PHE A 58 2.60 -10.21 1.36
N ALA A 59 2.27 -11.50 1.18
CA ALA A 59 0.98 -12.04 1.60
C ALA A 59 0.74 -11.84 3.08
N LYS A 60 1.75 -12.10 3.90
CA LYS A 60 1.66 -11.92 5.34
C LYS A 60 1.43 -10.47 5.71
N LEU A 61 2.14 -9.55 5.06
CA LEU A 61 1.99 -8.11 5.29
C LEU A 61 0.59 -7.63 4.92
N VAL A 62 0.05 -8.08 3.78
CA VAL A 62 -1.29 -7.71 3.36
C VAL A 62 -2.33 -8.20 4.38
N ARG A 63 -2.20 -9.42 4.87
CA ARG A 63 -3.09 -9.94 5.90
C ARG A 63 -3.02 -9.15 7.19
N LEU A 64 -1.81 -8.80 7.63
CA LEU A 64 -1.62 -7.98 8.81
C LEU A 64 -2.24 -6.60 8.65
N ALA A 65 -2.11 -6.01 7.48
CA ALA A 65 -2.73 -4.73 7.19
C ALA A 65 -4.26 -4.82 7.30
N CYS A 66 -4.85 -5.89 6.76
CA CYS A 66 -6.28 -6.13 6.85
C CYS A 66 -6.72 -6.34 8.30
N ASP A 67 -5.98 -7.15 9.05
CA ASP A 67 -6.30 -7.41 10.46
C ASP A 67 -6.24 -6.12 11.29
N PHE A 68 -5.23 -5.31 11.05
CA PHE A 68 -5.11 -4.01 11.71
C PHE A 68 -6.30 -3.10 11.36
N TYR A 69 -6.63 -3.04 10.08
CA TYR A 69 -7.74 -2.22 9.60
C TYR A 69 -9.03 -2.61 10.29
N ASP A 70 -9.31 -3.91 10.36
CA ASP A 70 -10.52 -4.42 11.00
C ASP A 70 -10.52 -4.15 12.52
N ALA A 71 -9.39 -4.35 13.18
CA ALA A 71 -9.26 -4.16 14.62
C ALA A 71 -9.48 -2.71 15.03
N GLU A 72 -9.12 -1.76 14.16
CA GLU A 72 -9.25 -0.33 14.45
C GLU A 72 -10.54 0.28 13.92
N GLY A 73 -11.47 -0.55 13.46
CA GLY A 73 -12.77 -0.12 13.02
C GLY A 73 -12.84 0.35 11.57
N GLY A 74 -11.86 0.01 10.78
CA GLY A 74 -11.86 0.20 9.32
C GLY A 74 -11.80 1.64 8.84
N SER A 75 -12.55 2.54 9.44
CA SER A 75 -12.65 3.92 8.96
C SER A 75 -11.84 4.94 9.76
N LYS A 76 -11.18 4.51 10.81
CA LYS A 76 -10.28 5.39 11.55
C LYS A 76 -9.04 5.62 10.72
N LYS A 77 -8.64 6.86 10.61
CA LYS A 77 -7.66 7.20 9.60
C LYS A 77 -6.47 7.96 10.07
N ALA A 78 -6.71 9.11 10.60
CA ALA A 78 -5.65 10.08 10.75
C ALA A 78 -4.54 9.63 11.71
N GLU A 79 -4.91 8.97 12.78
CA GLU A 79 -3.95 8.52 13.78
C GLU A 79 -3.35 7.16 13.45
N ALA A 80 -3.87 6.51 12.43
CA ALA A 80 -3.50 5.15 12.07
C ALA A 80 -2.03 4.99 11.69
N ALA A 81 -1.44 5.99 11.06
CA ALA A 81 -0.05 5.89 10.59
C ALA A 81 0.92 5.59 11.73
N LYS A 82 0.77 6.28 12.86
CA LYS A 82 1.60 6.04 14.03
C LYS A 82 1.30 4.69 14.66
N THR A 83 0.03 4.37 14.80
CA THR A 83 -0.43 3.14 15.42
C THR A 83 -0.05 1.91 14.60
N VAL A 84 -0.04 2.00 13.27
CA VAL A 84 0.41 0.91 12.40
C VAL A 84 1.85 0.56 12.69
N SER A 85 2.73 1.55 12.82
CA SER A 85 4.14 1.31 13.12
C SER A 85 4.29 0.53 14.42
N GLU A 86 3.58 0.95 15.47
CA GLU A 86 3.59 0.27 16.76
C GLU A 86 3.04 -1.15 16.67
N TYR A 87 1.97 -1.33 15.92
CA TYR A 87 1.35 -2.63 15.72
C TYR A 87 2.31 -3.60 15.03
N LEU A 88 2.97 -3.16 13.98
CA LEU A 88 3.92 -3.99 13.24
C LEU A 88 5.13 -4.34 14.10
N ASP A 89 5.61 -3.41 14.92
CA ASP A 89 6.71 -3.66 15.85
C ASP A 89 6.34 -4.77 16.83
N ARG A 90 5.13 -4.73 17.38
CA ARG A 90 4.65 -5.77 18.29
C ARG A 90 4.55 -7.14 17.62
N MET A 91 4.26 -7.16 16.32
CA MET A 91 4.16 -8.40 15.56
C MET A 91 5.51 -8.89 15.05
N GLY A 92 6.59 -8.21 15.38
CA GLY A 92 7.93 -8.63 15.02
C GLY A 92 8.43 -8.14 13.67
N PHE A 93 7.73 -7.22 13.04
CA PHE A 93 8.18 -6.59 11.81
C PHE A 93 8.99 -5.35 12.14
N LYS A 94 10.23 -5.34 11.68
CA LYS A 94 11.07 -4.18 11.90
C LYS A 94 10.76 -3.10 10.87
N LYS A 95 10.75 -1.88 11.36
CA LYS A 95 10.64 -0.73 10.50
C LYS A 95 11.93 -0.56 9.72
N GLU A 96 11.84 -0.47 8.41
CA GLU A 96 12.99 -0.17 7.58
C GLU A 96 13.22 1.34 7.54
N GLU A 97 14.46 1.70 7.62
CA GLU A 97 14.86 3.10 7.54
C GLU A 97 15.19 3.54 6.14
#